data_d6f74ac6e3f5d4d41200dd0ad287a154
#
_entry.id   d6f74ac6e3f5d4d41200dd0ad287a154
#
_cell.length_a   1.000
_cell.length_b   1.000
_cell.length_c   1.000
_cell.angle_alpha   90.00
_cell.angle_beta   90.00
_cell.angle_gamma   90.00
#
_symmetry.space_group_name_H-M   'P 1'
#
loop_
_entity.id
_entity.type
_entity.pdbx_description
1 polymer ?
#
loop_
_entity_poly.entity_id
_entity_poly.type
_entity_poly.pdbx_seq_one_letter_code
_entity_poly.pdbx_strand_id
1 'polypeptide(L)'
;MTFAVGQRWISETENNLGLGVILAVDFRQVTIDFPAAQEQRIYSVQNAPLNRVQFRIGDLIQHLEGWHGEVLNVAENNGLLFYLVQQEGKEDRVVSEMELAHRISFCRPQERLFSAQIDRNDHFVLRYQALQYQKAQFQSPLRGLRGIRAGLIPHQLHIAKEAGRRIAPRVLLADEVGLGKTIEAGMILQQQLFAEKVRRVLVIVPETLQHQWLVEMLRRFNLHFSLFDEERCADFAATEEQEEVNPFTTESLIICALDWLVQHPQRVQQLLAAEFDILIADEVHHLVYDEINPSLEYQLVQQLTQQIPAVLLLTATPEQLGQQSHFARLNLLDPHRFHDYQAFLKEQQNYRPIAEATQALLENRPLNVDEKRTISLLLAKSINFETGNKAKLIQQLIDRHGTGRLLFRNTRQSVQGFPKRAYHPIALSQPKQYENAVKTLLAFGENPLQCAPYPEHFLRELNANTAWWEFDPRVQWLIDFLKQHRQEKVLVICRYADTAIQLEQILREKEGIRSAVFHEKMSIVERDRAAAYFTQQENGA
;
A
#
# COMPACT_ATOMS: atom_id res chain seq x y z
N MET A 1 26.18 3.31 28.05
CA MET A 1 25.52 4.30 28.95
C MET A 1 25.09 3.57 30.19
N THR A 2 25.40 4.09 31.37
CA THR A 2 24.96 3.48 32.64
C THR A 2 23.71 4.20 33.10
N PHE A 3 22.58 3.50 33.04
CA PHE A 3 21.30 3.99 33.55
C PHE A 3 21.24 3.78 35.06
N ALA A 4 20.74 4.78 35.78
CA ALA A 4 20.45 4.67 37.23
C ALA A 4 19.06 5.27 37.52
N VAL A 5 18.38 4.70 38.51
CA VAL A 5 17.05 5.17 38.93
C VAL A 5 17.17 6.64 39.43
N GLY A 6 16.24 7.48 39.00
CA GLY A 6 16.23 8.90 39.31
C GLY A 6 16.93 9.81 38.32
N GLN A 7 17.70 9.28 37.38
CA GLN A 7 18.32 10.07 36.30
C GLN A 7 17.25 10.74 35.42
N ARG A 8 17.62 11.88 34.84
CA ARG A 8 16.75 12.65 33.94
C ARG A 8 17.17 12.48 32.48
N TRP A 9 16.24 12.04 31.65
CA TRP A 9 16.45 11.76 30.23
C TRP A 9 15.37 12.38 29.35
N ILE A 10 15.71 12.69 28.11
CA ILE A 10 14.77 13.10 27.07
C ILE A 10 14.78 12.06 25.93
N SER A 11 13.64 11.83 25.31
CA SER A 11 13.54 11.00 24.11
C SER A 11 14.03 11.79 22.89
N GLU A 12 14.90 11.18 22.08
CA GLU A 12 15.36 11.77 20.80
C GLU A 12 14.26 11.76 19.75
N THR A 13 13.34 10.81 19.84
CA THR A 13 12.29 10.58 18.83
C THR A 13 10.95 11.22 19.21
N GLU A 14 10.69 11.43 20.51
CA GLU A 14 9.42 11.93 21.04
C GLU A 14 9.65 13.16 21.93
N ASN A 15 10.06 14.26 21.35
CA ASN A 15 10.38 15.51 22.09
C ASN A 15 9.20 16.09 22.89
N ASN A 16 7.97 15.71 22.54
CA ASN A 16 6.75 16.18 23.23
C ASN A 16 6.57 15.58 24.62
N LEU A 17 7.23 14.47 24.93
CA LEU A 17 7.14 13.81 26.23
C LEU A 17 7.75 14.67 27.36
N GLY A 18 8.68 15.57 27.03
CA GLY A 18 9.38 16.38 28.02
C GLY A 18 10.51 15.63 28.74
N LEU A 19 10.77 16.03 30.00
CA LEU A 19 11.85 15.45 30.79
C LEU A 19 11.34 14.24 31.56
N GLY A 20 11.87 13.06 31.19
CA GLY A 20 11.56 11.80 31.85
C GLY A 20 12.46 11.55 33.08
N VAL A 21 11.99 10.71 33.98
CA VAL A 21 12.75 10.18 35.12
C VAL A 21 12.79 8.66 35.06
N ILE A 22 13.97 8.07 35.26
CA ILE A 22 14.09 6.62 35.32
C ILE A 22 13.45 6.10 36.60
N LEU A 23 12.44 5.24 36.45
CA LEU A 23 11.78 4.55 37.57
C LEU A 23 12.43 3.22 37.91
N ALA A 24 12.82 2.46 36.90
CA ALA A 24 13.40 1.15 37.06
C ALA A 24 14.43 0.85 35.97
N VAL A 25 15.47 0.12 36.33
CA VAL A 25 16.48 -0.38 35.39
C VAL A 25 16.60 -1.88 35.62
N ASP A 26 16.39 -2.65 34.55
CA ASP A 26 16.59 -4.08 34.53
C ASP A 26 17.73 -4.43 33.56
N PHE A 27 18.17 -5.68 33.52
CA PHE A 27 19.29 -6.12 32.67
C PHE A 27 19.11 -5.78 31.18
N ARG A 28 17.88 -5.74 30.67
CA ARG A 28 17.56 -5.50 29.26
C ARG A 28 16.71 -4.27 28.99
N GLN A 29 16.07 -3.71 30.02
CA GLN A 29 15.05 -2.67 29.87
C GLN A 29 15.25 -1.55 30.88
N VAL A 30 14.90 -0.33 30.47
CA VAL A 30 14.79 0.84 31.32
C VAL A 30 13.39 1.41 31.20
N THR A 31 12.73 1.59 32.35
CA THR A 31 11.39 2.19 32.42
C THR A 31 11.54 3.66 32.81
N ILE A 32 10.96 4.54 32.00
CA ILE A 32 11.02 5.99 32.19
C ILE A 32 9.60 6.53 32.28
N ASP A 33 9.37 7.31 33.31
CA ASP A 33 8.15 8.09 33.46
C ASP A 33 8.36 9.50 32.91
N PHE A 34 7.41 9.99 32.13
CA PHE A 34 7.37 11.35 31.58
C PHE A 34 6.23 12.14 32.18
N PRO A 35 6.42 12.76 33.35
CA PRO A 35 5.32 13.37 34.12
C PRO A 35 4.63 14.53 33.38
N ALA A 36 5.34 15.21 32.48
CA ALA A 36 4.78 16.29 31.67
C ALA A 36 3.74 15.81 30.65
N ALA A 37 3.87 14.59 30.17
CA ALA A 37 2.94 13.94 29.25
C ALA A 37 1.99 12.96 29.94
N GLN A 38 2.23 12.62 31.20
CA GLN A 38 1.52 11.60 31.99
C GLN A 38 1.65 10.21 31.35
N GLU A 39 2.82 9.89 30.78
CA GLU A 39 3.07 8.65 30.04
C GLU A 39 4.33 7.94 30.53
N GLN A 40 4.31 6.62 30.52
CA GLN A 40 5.47 5.79 30.77
C GLN A 40 5.94 5.12 29.49
N ARG A 41 7.25 4.93 29.36
CA ARG A 41 7.88 4.25 28.23
C ARG A 41 8.89 3.24 28.74
N ILE A 42 9.00 2.13 28.01
CA ILE A 42 10.01 1.09 28.24
C ILE A 42 10.94 1.06 27.04
N TYR A 43 12.24 1.20 27.28
CA TYR A 43 13.27 1.17 26.23
C TYR A 43 14.27 0.03 26.47
N SER A 44 14.85 -0.47 25.39
CA SER A 44 15.97 -1.41 25.48
C SER A 44 17.24 -0.69 25.93
N VAL A 45 17.92 -1.21 26.94
CA VAL A 45 19.19 -0.62 27.48
C VAL A 45 20.27 -0.45 26.40
N GLN A 46 20.30 -1.34 25.37
CA GLN A 46 21.35 -1.30 24.36
C GLN A 46 21.15 -0.22 23.28
N ASN A 47 19.91 0.07 22.92
CA ASN A 47 19.58 0.94 21.77
C ASN A 47 18.52 1.99 22.11
N ALA A 48 18.43 2.43 23.38
CA ALA A 48 17.47 3.44 23.77
C ALA A 48 17.77 4.77 23.06
N PRO A 49 16.81 5.37 22.32
CA PRO A 49 16.99 6.68 21.69
C PRO A 49 16.79 7.79 22.73
N LEU A 50 17.68 7.82 23.70
CA LEU A 50 17.59 8.66 24.88
C LEU A 50 18.86 9.49 25.07
N ASN A 51 18.69 10.78 25.40
CA ASN A 51 19.77 11.67 25.81
C ASN A 51 19.63 12.04 27.27
N ARG A 52 20.71 11.87 28.05
CA ARG A 52 20.75 12.31 29.41
C ARG A 52 20.83 13.84 29.48
N VAL A 53 19.97 14.45 30.28
CA VAL A 53 20.01 15.89 30.49
C VAL A 53 21.05 16.23 31.56
N GLN A 54 21.99 17.08 31.18
CA GLN A 54 23.03 17.60 32.07
C GLN A 54 23.14 19.10 31.88
N PHE A 55 23.01 19.84 32.97
CA PHE A 55 23.23 21.29 33.00
C PHE A 55 24.70 21.58 33.34
N ARG A 56 25.24 22.63 32.76
CA ARG A 56 26.62 23.10 32.99
C ARG A 56 26.61 24.33 33.89
N ILE A 57 27.77 24.67 34.43
CA ILE A 57 27.98 25.91 35.17
C ILE A 57 27.55 27.10 34.30
N GLY A 58 26.72 27.97 34.84
CA GLY A 58 26.13 29.11 34.18
C GLY A 58 24.76 28.84 33.50
N ASP A 59 24.30 27.57 33.45
CA ASP A 59 22.97 27.27 32.94
C ASP A 59 21.90 27.63 33.99
N LEU A 60 20.75 28.07 33.49
CA LEU A 60 19.58 28.30 34.31
C LEU A 60 18.76 27.02 34.43
N ILE A 61 18.48 26.59 35.67
CA ILE A 61 17.59 25.46 35.94
C ILE A 61 16.30 25.93 36.59
N GLN A 62 15.23 25.16 36.37
CA GLN A 62 13.94 25.33 37.04
C GLN A 62 13.71 24.15 37.99
N HIS A 63 13.36 24.48 39.23
CA HIS A 63 13.00 23.51 40.25
C HIS A 63 11.51 23.12 40.13
N LEU A 64 11.12 21.95 40.64
CA LEU A 64 9.73 21.46 40.65
C LEU A 64 8.75 22.46 41.31
N GLU A 65 9.24 23.20 42.31
CA GLU A 65 8.45 24.25 43.01
C GLU A 65 8.29 25.54 42.18
N GLY A 66 8.83 25.57 40.93
CA GLY A 66 8.64 26.70 40.00
C GLY A 66 9.66 27.82 40.08
N TRP A 67 10.61 27.81 41.03
CA TRP A 67 11.69 28.79 41.07
C TRP A 67 12.85 28.46 40.12
N HIS A 68 13.63 29.47 39.75
CA HIS A 68 14.78 29.35 38.85
C HIS A 68 16.05 29.74 39.57
N GLY A 69 17.18 29.18 39.17
CA GLY A 69 18.50 29.55 39.64
C GLY A 69 19.60 29.15 38.65
N GLU A 70 20.75 29.82 38.80
CA GLU A 70 21.94 29.57 37.97
C GLU A 70 22.81 28.50 38.62
N VAL A 71 23.31 27.55 37.79
CA VAL A 71 24.18 26.47 38.23
C VAL A 71 25.60 27.02 38.46
N LEU A 72 26.07 26.96 39.70
CA LEU A 72 27.42 27.35 40.09
C LEU A 72 28.42 26.18 40.02
N ASN A 73 27.97 24.97 40.34
CA ASN A 73 28.78 23.78 40.33
C ASN A 73 27.93 22.54 40.11
N VAL A 74 28.58 21.48 39.60
CA VAL A 74 27.94 20.19 39.31
C VAL A 74 28.78 19.07 39.91
N ALA A 75 28.14 18.20 40.68
CA ALA A 75 28.75 17.02 41.26
C ALA A 75 27.95 15.77 40.90
N GLU A 76 28.63 14.64 40.69
CA GLU A 76 27.97 13.36 40.47
C GLU A 76 28.22 12.45 41.69
N ASN A 77 27.12 11.87 42.19
CA ASN A 77 27.17 10.91 43.29
C ASN A 77 26.21 9.75 42.99
N ASN A 78 26.69 8.52 43.01
CA ASN A 78 25.93 7.31 42.72
C ASN A 78 25.20 7.33 41.35
N GLY A 79 25.79 7.98 40.37
CA GLY A 79 25.21 8.11 39.04
C GLY A 79 24.14 9.22 38.89
N LEU A 80 23.80 9.93 39.94
CA LEU A 80 22.90 11.09 39.93
C LEU A 80 23.69 12.40 39.97
N LEU A 81 23.18 13.41 39.27
CA LEU A 81 23.75 14.75 39.23
C LEU A 81 23.12 15.64 40.31
N PHE A 82 23.97 16.40 41.00
CA PHE A 82 23.64 17.38 41.97
C PHE A 82 24.20 18.74 41.53
N TYR A 83 23.33 19.75 41.55
CA TYR A 83 23.64 21.10 41.10
C TYR A 83 23.70 22.03 42.29
N LEU A 84 24.85 22.74 42.50
CA LEU A 84 24.87 23.89 43.38
C LEU A 84 24.29 25.06 42.63
N VAL A 85 23.18 25.63 43.15
CA VAL A 85 22.37 26.60 42.42
C VAL A 85 22.27 27.88 43.24
N GLN A 86 22.56 29.00 42.58
CA GLN A 86 22.34 30.34 43.12
C GLN A 86 20.98 30.87 42.68
N GLN A 87 20.17 31.23 43.65
CA GLN A 87 18.92 31.92 43.40
C GLN A 87 19.09 33.40 43.78
N GLU A 88 18.63 34.33 42.95
CA GLU A 88 18.75 35.75 43.18
C GLU A 88 18.16 36.14 44.54
N GLY A 89 18.98 36.71 45.44
CA GLY A 89 18.57 37.15 46.78
C GLY A 89 18.40 36.05 47.84
N LYS A 90 18.86 34.82 47.59
CA LYS A 90 18.84 33.69 48.55
C LYS A 90 20.19 33.02 48.66
N GLU A 91 20.36 32.18 49.71
CA GLU A 91 21.54 31.32 49.86
C GLU A 91 21.60 30.23 48.80
N ASP A 92 22.86 29.84 48.42
CA ASP A 92 23.11 28.77 47.49
C ASP A 92 22.50 27.45 48.00
N ARG A 93 21.88 26.69 47.08
CA ARG A 93 21.24 25.41 47.39
C ARG A 93 21.78 24.30 46.52
N VAL A 94 21.84 23.10 47.08
CA VAL A 94 22.14 21.88 46.32
C VAL A 94 20.80 21.30 45.87
N VAL A 95 20.64 21.11 44.56
CA VAL A 95 19.43 20.58 43.92
C VAL A 95 19.81 19.28 43.24
N SER A 96 19.08 18.22 43.51
CA SER A 96 19.22 16.95 42.83
C SER A 96 18.60 17.04 41.41
N GLU A 97 19.12 16.29 40.43
CA GLU A 97 18.48 16.21 39.12
C GLU A 97 17.02 15.70 39.20
N MET A 98 16.66 14.98 40.25
CA MET A 98 15.27 14.54 40.50
C MET A 98 14.31 15.69 40.80
N GLU A 99 14.81 16.79 41.32
CA GLU A 99 14.02 17.98 41.71
C GLU A 99 13.88 18.99 40.58
N LEU A 100 14.39 18.68 39.39
CA LEU A 100 14.23 19.53 38.22
C LEU A 100 12.80 19.49 37.68
N ALA A 101 12.30 20.62 37.20
CA ALA A 101 10.99 20.74 36.59
C ALA A 101 10.83 19.77 35.40
N HIS A 102 9.63 19.21 35.23
CA HIS A 102 9.35 18.24 34.20
C HIS A 102 9.31 18.83 32.78
N ARG A 103 9.10 20.13 32.65
CA ARG A 103 9.19 20.88 31.39
C ARG A 103 10.48 21.69 31.41
N ILE A 104 11.42 21.30 30.55
CA ILE A 104 12.60 22.11 30.30
C ILE A 104 12.21 23.20 29.31
N SER A 105 12.16 24.45 29.75
CA SER A 105 12.23 25.57 28.84
C SER A 105 13.71 25.79 28.51
N PHE A 106 14.19 25.15 27.43
CA PHE A 106 15.47 25.58 26.85
C PHE A 106 15.35 27.08 26.58
N CYS A 107 16.35 27.85 27.04
CA CYS A 107 16.40 29.30 26.92
C CYS A 107 15.77 29.79 25.61
N ARG A 108 14.89 30.78 25.72
CA ARG A 108 14.30 31.39 24.53
C ARG A 108 15.44 31.78 23.58
N PRO A 109 15.31 31.63 22.26
CA PRO A 109 16.38 31.99 21.32
C PRO A 109 16.95 33.38 21.53
N GLN A 110 16.13 34.32 22.02
CA GLN A 110 16.50 35.67 22.40
C GLN A 110 17.45 35.75 23.60
N GLU A 111 17.20 34.96 24.66
CA GLU A 111 18.05 34.90 25.84
C GLU A 111 19.44 34.31 25.52
N ARG A 112 19.50 33.30 24.68
CA ARG A 112 20.76 32.75 24.18
C ARG A 112 21.55 33.76 23.35
N LEU A 113 20.87 34.58 22.54
CA LEU A 113 21.53 35.63 21.75
C LEU A 113 22.13 36.70 22.66
N PHE A 114 21.37 37.17 23.69
CA PHE A 114 21.86 38.18 24.63
C PHE A 114 22.95 37.68 25.57
N SER A 115 22.95 36.39 25.91
CA SER A 115 24.00 35.75 26.69
C SER A 115 25.23 35.36 25.89
N ALA A 116 25.29 35.72 24.57
CA ALA A 116 26.36 35.34 23.63
C ALA A 116 26.55 33.81 23.48
N GLN A 117 25.55 33.02 23.81
CA GLN A 117 25.55 31.59 23.59
C GLN A 117 25.24 31.29 22.12
N ILE A 118 26.22 31.50 21.26
CA ILE A 118 26.10 31.29 19.83
C ILE A 118 26.53 29.87 19.50
N ASP A 119 25.67 29.13 18.78
CA ASP A 119 26.03 27.82 18.28
C ASP A 119 27.23 27.91 17.32
N ARG A 120 28.02 26.84 17.23
CA ARG A 120 29.12 26.75 16.28
C ARG A 120 28.61 26.89 14.85
N ASN A 121 29.39 27.58 14.01
CA ASN A 121 29.01 27.80 12.61
C ASN A 121 28.74 26.51 11.83
N ASP A 122 29.50 25.44 12.13
CA ASP A 122 29.31 24.14 11.50
C ASP A 122 27.93 23.52 11.85
N HIS A 123 27.47 23.64 13.11
CA HIS A 123 26.13 23.21 13.51
C HIS A 123 25.03 24.02 12.81
N PHE A 124 25.22 25.33 12.70
CA PHE A 124 24.27 26.19 11.96
C PHE A 124 24.20 25.81 10.47
N VAL A 125 25.36 25.64 9.83
CA VAL A 125 25.44 25.22 8.42
C VAL A 125 24.77 23.88 8.20
N LEU A 126 25.03 22.89 9.07
CA LEU A 126 24.41 21.58 8.99
C LEU A 126 22.87 21.67 9.10
N ARG A 127 22.36 22.42 10.09
CA ARG A 127 20.92 22.65 10.27
C ARG A 127 20.31 23.34 9.06
N TYR A 128 20.94 24.37 8.55
CA TYR A 128 20.49 25.11 7.38
C TYR A 128 20.46 24.21 6.13
N GLN A 129 21.51 23.43 5.89
CA GLN A 129 21.56 22.48 4.78
C GLN A 129 20.48 21.39 4.91
N ALA A 130 20.30 20.83 6.10
CA ALA A 130 19.26 19.83 6.35
C ALA A 130 17.86 20.39 6.02
N LEU A 131 17.55 21.59 6.46
CA LEU A 131 16.29 22.27 6.13
C LEU A 131 16.13 22.56 4.63
N GLN A 132 17.22 22.94 3.94
CA GLN A 132 17.20 23.14 2.49
C GLN A 132 16.93 21.83 1.74
N TYR A 133 17.59 20.74 2.14
CA TYR A 133 17.36 19.42 1.56
C TYR A 133 15.93 18.93 1.83
N GLN A 134 15.43 19.09 3.04
CA GLN A 134 14.06 18.72 3.41
C GLN A 134 13.07 19.50 2.52
N LYS A 135 13.22 20.83 2.41
CA LYS A 135 12.39 21.67 1.55
C LYS A 135 12.45 21.24 0.08
N ALA A 136 13.65 20.96 -0.43
CA ALA A 136 13.83 20.48 -1.81
C ALA A 136 13.14 19.15 -2.05
N GLN A 137 13.17 18.22 -1.07
CA GLN A 137 12.46 16.96 -1.15
C GLN A 137 10.94 17.16 -1.16
N PHE A 138 10.39 18.00 -0.29
CA PHE A 138 8.95 18.30 -0.25
C PHE A 138 8.45 18.98 -1.53
N GLN A 139 9.26 19.82 -2.14
CA GLN A 139 8.92 20.52 -3.40
C GLN A 139 9.15 19.65 -4.64
N SER A 140 9.90 18.55 -4.53
CA SER A 140 10.20 17.68 -5.65
C SER A 140 8.91 17.05 -6.23
N PRO A 141 8.77 16.97 -7.56
CA PRO A 141 7.70 16.19 -8.19
C PRO A 141 7.80 14.68 -7.87
N LEU A 142 8.98 14.21 -7.47
CA LEU A 142 9.26 12.82 -7.07
C LEU A 142 9.27 12.63 -5.55
N ARG A 143 8.66 13.55 -4.79
CA ARG A 143 8.57 13.41 -3.33
C ARG A 143 7.96 12.08 -2.94
N GLY A 144 8.55 11.41 -1.94
CA GLY A 144 8.11 10.08 -1.48
C GLY A 144 8.48 8.92 -2.42
N LEU A 145 8.91 9.18 -3.65
CA LEU A 145 9.27 8.12 -4.61
C LEU A 145 10.76 7.79 -4.63
N ARG A 146 11.59 8.56 -3.91
CA ARG A 146 13.02 8.25 -3.76
C ARG A 146 13.16 7.05 -2.83
N GLY A 147 13.92 6.06 -3.26
CA GLY A 147 14.16 4.85 -2.46
C GLY A 147 13.16 3.71 -2.69
N ILE A 148 12.13 3.89 -3.52
CA ILE A 148 11.32 2.76 -3.96
C ILE A 148 12.16 1.82 -4.83
N ARG A 149 11.94 0.52 -4.65
CA ARG A 149 12.63 -0.54 -5.41
C ARG A 149 11.73 -1.05 -6.54
N ALA A 150 11.27 -0.15 -7.39
CA ALA A 150 10.45 -0.45 -8.56
C ALA A 150 11.03 0.23 -9.79
N GLY A 151 10.79 -0.33 -10.98
CA GLY A 151 11.16 0.31 -12.23
C GLY A 151 10.44 1.64 -12.41
N LEU A 152 11.12 2.63 -12.95
CA LEU A 152 10.52 3.93 -13.25
C LEU A 152 9.76 3.87 -14.58
N ILE A 153 8.52 3.41 -14.53
CA ILE A 153 7.67 3.27 -15.72
C ILE A 153 6.83 4.54 -15.89
N PRO A 154 6.85 5.20 -17.07
CA PRO A 154 6.27 6.52 -17.24
C PRO A 154 4.79 6.64 -16.85
N HIS A 155 3.93 5.66 -17.20
CA HIS A 155 2.51 5.72 -16.84
C HIS A 155 2.30 5.62 -15.31
N GLN A 156 3.05 4.75 -14.61
CA GLN A 156 2.97 4.62 -13.16
C GLN A 156 3.39 5.92 -12.45
N LEU A 157 4.48 6.54 -12.93
CA LEU A 157 4.91 7.84 -12.40
C LEU A 157 3.89 8.96 -12.66
N HIS A 158 3.22 8.93 -13.82
CA HIS A 158 2.15 9.89 -14.13
C HIS A 158 0.97 9.71 -13.17
N ILE A 159 0.50 8.49 -12.97
CA ILE A 159 -0.60 8.17 -12.04
C ILE A 159 -0.22 8.59 -10.61
N ALA A 160 0.98 8.20 -10.15
CA ALA A 160 1.46 8.58 -8.83
C ALA A 160 1.50 10.10 -8.66
N LYS A 161 2.02 10.84 -9.65
CA LYS A 161 2.05 12.30 -9.62
C LYS A 161 0.67 12.94 -9.55
N GLU A 162 -0.28 12.47 -10.37
CA GLU A 162 -1.63 13.05 -10.44
C GLU A 162 -2.49 12.69 -9.22
N ALA A 163 -2.47 11.45 -8.78
CA ALA A 163 -3.24 11.00 -7.62
C ALA A 163 -2.55 11.35 -6.29
N GLY A 164 -1.22 11.14 -6.17
CA GLY A 164 -0.48 11.34 -4.93
C GLY A 164 -0.39 12.80 -4.45
N ARG A 165 -0.64 13.77 -5.33
CA ARG A 165 -0.68 15.19 -4.96
C ARG A 165 -1.99 15.63 -4.31
N ARG A 166 -3.08 14.89 -4.51
CA ARG A 166 -4.40 15.22 -3.95
C ARG A 166 -4.36 15.14 -2.43
N ILE A 167 -5.25 15.88 -1.77
CA ILE A 167 -5.35 15.85 -0.29
C ILE A 167 -5.93 14.49 0.13
N ALA A 168 -7.05 14.10 -0.47
CA ALA A 168 -7.68 12.80 -0.27
C ALA A 168 -7.94 12.19 -1.67
N PRO A 169 -7.01 11.37 -2.21
CA PRO A 169 -7.20 10.76 -3.51
C PRO A 169 -8.34 9.74 -3.47
N ARG A 170 -9.32 9.87 -4.37
CA ARG A 170 -10.36 8.87 -4.59
C ARG A 170 -10.28 8.48 -6.06
N VAL A 171 -9.72 7.32 -6.35
CA VAL A 171 -9.39 6.89 -7.70
C VAL A 171 -9.60 5.40 -7.93
N LEU A 172 -9.97 5.06 -9.15
CA LEU A 172 -10.02 3.70 -9.69
C LEU A 172 -8.78 3.47 -10.57
N LEU A 173 -7.92 2.57 -10.16
CA LEU A 173 -6.79 2.08 -10.92
C LEU A 173 -7.25 0.86 -11.72
N ALA A 174 -7.45 1.04 -13.02
CA ALA A 174 -8.08 0.08 -13.91
C ALA A 174 -7.16 -0.34 -15.07
N ASP A 175 -5.86 -0.30 -14.83
CA ASP A 175 -4.86 -0.70 -15.79
C ASP A 175 -4.95 -2.20 -16.12
N GLU A 176 -4.61 -2.56 -17.36
CA GLU A 176 -4.58 -3.96 -17.81
C GLU A 176 -3.71 -4.82 -16.88
N VAL A 177 -4.09 -6.10 -16.74
CA VAL A 177 -3.34 -7.07 -15.92
C VAL A 177 -1.85 -7.06 -16.25
N GLY A 178 -1.00 -6.95 -15.23
CA GLY A 178 0.46 -6.95 -15.36
C GLY A 178 1.06 -5.59 -15.70
N LEU A 179 0.30 -4.49 -15.72
CA LEU A 179 0.84 -3.13 -15.79
C LEU A 179 1.29 -2.57 -14.43
N GLY A 180 0.99 -3.28 -13.33
CA GLY A 180 1.52 -2.99 -12.01
C GLY A 180 0.64 -2.08 -11.15
N LYS A 181 -0.68 -2.29 -11.12
CA LYS A 181 -1.63 -1.55 -10.27
C LYS A 181 -1.23 -1.48 -8.80
N THR A 182 -0.74 -2.60 -8.24
CA THR A 182 -0.22 -2.66 -6.86
C THR A 182 0.96 -1.69 -6.66
N ILE A 183 1.82 -1.56 -7.69
CA ILE A 183 2.95 -0.62 -7.66
C ILE A 183 2.46 0.82 -7.73
N GLU A 184 1.45 1.11 -8.56
CA GLU A 184 0.82 2.43 -8.66
C GLU A 184 0.19 2.84 -7.33
N ALA A 185 -0.58 1.93 -6.71
CA ALA A 185 -1.16 2.14 -5.39
C ALA A 185 -0.09 2.38 -4.33
N GLY A 186 0.99 1.58 -4.32
CA GLY A 186 2.13 1.74 -3.43
C GLY A 186 2.87 3.08 -3.63
N MET A 187 3.03 3.54 -4.88
CA MET A 187 3.62 4.85 -5.18
C MET A 187 2.75 6.00 -4.66
N ILE A 188 1.42 5.93 -4.86
CA ILE A 188 0.48 6.92 -4.35
C ILE A 188 0.54 6.94 -2.82
N LEU A 189 0.46 5.77 -2.20
CA LEU A 189 0.53 5.60 -0.76
C LEU A 189 1.83 6.19 -0.19
N GLN A 190 2.98 5.85 -0.78
CA GLN A 190 4.28 6.36 -0.34
C GLN A 190 4.35 7.89 -0.39
N GLN A 191 3.76 8.51 -1.41
CA GLN A 191 3.67 9.97 -1.49
C GLN A 191 2.76 10.58 -0.44
N GLN A 192 1.64 9.92 -0.11
CA GLN A 192 0.69 10.37 0.90
C GLN A 192 1.30 10.27 2.31
N LEU A 193 1.97 9.15 2.62
CA LEU A 193 2.69 8.94 3.88
C LEU A 193 3.85 9.94 4.04
N PHE A 194 4.68 10.10 3.00
CA PHE A 194 5.79 11.07 3.02
C PHE A 194 5.33 12.51 3.20
N ALA A 195 4.16 12.86 2.65
CA ALA A 195 3.57 14.18 2.80
C ALA A 195 2.78 14.36 4.11
N GLU A 196 2.80 13.38 5.00
CA GLU A 196 2.08 13.33 6.28
C GLU A 196 0.57 13.57 6.16
N LYS A 197 -0.01 13.28 4.98
CA LYS A 197 -1.44 13.40 4.73
C LYS A 197 -2.21 12.17 5.18
N VAL A 198 -1.52 11.05 5.27
CA VAL A 198 -2.03 9.74 5.66
C VAL A 198 -1.09 9.18 6.72
N ARG A 199 -1.65 8.66 7.80
CA ARG A 199 -0.93 7.97 8.87
C ARG A 199 -1.43 6.55 9.04
N ARG A 200 -2.75 6.36 8.91
CA ARG A 200 -3.40 5.07 9.09
C ARG A 200 -3.94 4.53 7.77
N VAL A 201 -3.53 3.34 7.42
CA VAL A 201 -3.78 2.71 6.10
C VAL A 201 -4.49 1.39 6.28
N LEU A 202 -5.59 1.23 5.59
CA LEU A 202 -6.31 -0.03 5.49
C LEU A 202 -6.22 -0.57 4.06
N VAL A 203 -5.71 -1.79 3.91
CA VAL A 203 -5.71 -2.54 2.65
C VAL A 203 -6.66 -3.72 2.78
N ILE A 204 -7.63 -3.81 1.87
CA ILE A 204 -8.59 -4.92 1.79
C ILE A 204 -8.36 -5.66 0.47
N VAL A 205 -8.13 -6.95 0.57
CA VAL A 205 -7.80 -7.82 -0.56
C VAL A 205 -8.49 -9.18 -0.41
N PRO A 206 -8.65 -9.96 -1.50
CA PRO A 206 -8.95 -11.38 -1.36
C PRO A 206 -7.89 -12.10 -0.51
N GLU A 207 -8.28 -13.10 0.27
CA GLU A 207 -7.38 -13.84 1.17
C GLU A 207 -6.10 -14.32 0.46
N THR A 208 -6.25 -14.80 -0.78
CA THR A 208 -5.15 -15.30 -1.61
C THR A 208 -4.10 -14.25 -1.97
N LEU A 209 -4.42 -12.96 -1.89
CA LEU A 209 -3.54 -11.86 -2.25
C LEU A 209 -2.89 -11.16 -1.04
N GLN A 210 -3.31 -11.46 0.19
CA GLN A 210 -2.78 -10.80 1.40
C GLN A 210 -1.25 -10.86 1.48
N HIS A 211 -0.68 -12.05 1.30
CA HIS A 211 0.76 -12.24 1.38
C HIS A 211 1.52 -11.58 0.23
N GLN A 212 0.94 -11.58 -0.96
CA GLN A 212 1.53 -10.87 -2.09
C GLN A 212 1.62 -9.37 -1.78
N TRP A 213 0.56 -8.78 -1.23
CA TRP A 213 0.55 -7.38 -0.83
C TRP A 213 1.58 -7.09 0.26
N LEU A 214 1.64 -7.93 1.30
CA LEU A 214 2.62 -7.81 2.37
C LEU A 214 4.05 -7.78 1.83
N VAL A 215 4.39 -8.75 0.98
CA VAL A 215 5.73 -8.89 0.40
C VAL A 215 6.06 -7.74 -0.56
N GLU A 216 5.12 -7.34 -1.42
CA GLU A 216 5.32 -6.24 -2.37
C GLU A 216 5.53 -4.91 -1.63
N MET A 217 4.74 -4.61 -0.61
CA MET A 217 4.87 -3.39 0.20
C MET A 217 6.20 -3.36 0.95
N LEU A 218 6.60 -4.49 1.55
CA LEU A 218 7.87 -4.59 2.25
C LEU A 218 9.07 -4.46 1.29
N ARG A 219 9.11 -5.26 0.23
CA ARG A 219 10.27 -5.34 -0.67
C ARG A 219 10.47 -4.09 -1.51
N ARG A 220 9.38 -3.48 -2.00
CA ARG A 220 9.45 -2.36 -2.94
C ARG A 220 9.38 -0.99 -2.27
N PHE A 221 8.61 -0.88 -1.21
CA PHE A 221 8.33 0.40 -0.54
C PHE A 221 8.90 0.50 0.87
N ASN A 222 9.43 -0.60 1.42
CA ASN A 222 9.88 -0.70 2.81
C ASN A 222 8.77 -0.32 3.81
N LEU A 223 7.52 -0.69 3.48
CA LEU A 223 6.35 -0.50 4.32
C LEU A 223 6.02 -1.81 5.04
N HIS A 224 5.98 -1.76 6.37
CA HIS A 224 5.70 -2.90 7.22
C HIS A 224 4.22 -2.93 7.55
N PHE A 225 3.47 -3.74 6.81
CA PHE A 225 2.07 -3.99 7.07
C PHE A 225 1.88 -5.17 8.03
N SER A 226 0.83 -5.12 8.82
CA SER A 226 0.38 -6.21 9.68
C SER A 226 -0.86 -6.86 9.09
N LEU A 227 -0.86 -8.20 9.01
CA LEU A 227 -2.05 -8.97 8.63
C LEU A 227 -2.97 -9.08 9.85
N PHE A 228 -4.26 -8.82 9.63
CA PHE A 228 -5.29 -8.96 10.65
C PHE A 228 -6.29 -10.02 10.24
N ASP A 229 -6.44 -10.99 11.11
CA ASP A 229 -7.38 -12.09 11.09
C ASP A 229 -8.02 -12.29 12.47
N GLU A 230 -8.85 -13.29 12.63
CA GLU A 230 -9.54 -13.53 13.89
C GLU A 230 -8.59 -13.98 15.00
N GLU A 231 -7.56 -14.77 14.68
CA GLU A 231 -6.56 -15.24 15.64
C GLU A 231 -5.83 -14.05 16.26
N ARG A 232 -5.32 -13.15 15.43
CA ARG A 232 -4.64 -11.94 15.89
C ARG A 232 -5.55 -11.01 16.71
N CYS A 233 -6.81 -10.84 16.28
CA CYS A 233 -7.76 -10.01 17.01
C CYS A 233 -8.12 -10.61 18.38
N ALA A 234 -8.19 -11.93 18.49
CA ALA A 234 -8.44 -12.64 19.74
C ALA A 234 -7.25 -12.55 20.70
N ASP A 235 -6.01 -12.62 20.19
CA ASP A 235 -4.79 -12.49 20.98
C ASP A 235 -4.72 -11.12 21.70
N PHE A 236 -5.11 -10.05 21.05
CA PHE A 236 -5.19 -8.73 21.69
C PHE A 236 -6.24 -8.68 22.79
N ALA A 237 -7.40 -9.33 22.58
CA ALA A 237 -8.44 -9.39 23.59
C ALA A 237 -8.04 -10.22 24.83
N ALA A 238 -7.15 -11.19 24.67
CA ALA A 238 -6.69 -12.07 25.75
C ALA A 238 -5.58 -11.45 26.61
N THR A 239 -4.88 -10.42 26.14
CA THR A 239 -3.70 -9.86 26.79
C THR A 239 -4.01 -8.70 27.75
N GLU A 240 -5.20 -8.09 27.67
CA GLU A 240 -5.55 -6.92 28.51
C GLU A 240 -6.69 -7.22 29.48
N GLU A 241 -6.36 -7.23 30.77
CA GLU A 241 -7.29 -7.56 31.86
C GLU A 241 -8.36 -6.48 32.16
N GLN A 242 -8.37 -5.30 31.54
CA GLN A 242 -9.21 -4.18 32.03
C GLN A 242 -9.99 -3.32 31.02
N GLU A 243 -9.75 -3.34 29.72
CA GLU A 243 -10.61 -2.62 28.75
C GLU A 243 -10.63 -3.34 27.39
N GLU A 244 -11.79 -3.37 26.73
CA GLU A 244 -11.92 -3.86 25.34
C GLU A 244 -11.16 -2.91 24.37
N VAL A 245 -9.86 -3.09 24.25
CA VAL A 245 -9.06 -2.32 23.29
C VAL A 245 -9.44 -2.76 21.86
N ASN A 246 -9.74 -1.79 21.02
CA ASN A 246 -10.00 -2.05 19.63
C ASN A 246 -8.70 -2.52 18.93
N PRO A 247 -8.60 -3.79 18.49
CA PRO A 247 -7.37 -4.34 17.93
C PRO A 247 -6.87 -3.55 16.72
N PHE A 248 -7.77 -2.93 15.94
CA PHE A 248 -7.38 -2.16 14.76
C PHE A 248 -6.72 -0.82 15.08
N THR A 249 -6.70 -0.37 16.34
CA THR A 249 -5.98 0.85 16.74
C THR A 249 -4.51 0.59 17.06
N THR A 250 -4.11 -0.66 17.24
CA THR A 250 -2.75 -1.04 17.67
C THR A 250 -1.70 -0.84 16.57
N GLU A 251 -2.09 -0.88 15.30
CA GLU A 251 -1.20 -0.76 14.15
C GLU A 251 -1.69 0.32 13.18
N SER A 252 -0.75 0.95 12.49
CA SER A 252 -1.06 2.00 11.52
C SER A 252 -1.23 1.50 10.10
N LEU A 253 -0.58 0.40 9.73
CA LEU A 253 -0.60 -0.17 8.38
C LEU A 253 -1.17 -1.59 8.45
N ILE A 254 -2.40 -1.78 7.99
CA ILE A 254 -3.16 -3.01 8.18
C ILE A 254 -3.61 -3.59 6.84
N ILE A 255 -3.51 -4.92 6.72
CA ILE A 255 -4.09 -5.70 5.61
C ILE A 255 -5.12 -6.67 6.19
N CYS A 256 -6.34 -6.67 5.61
CA CYS A 256 -7.41 -7.60 5.96
C CYS A 256 -7.90 -8.35 4.72
N ALA A 257 -8.38 -9.59 4.92
CA ALA A 257 -9.13 -10.29 3.88
C ALA A 257 -10.58 -9.79 3.83
N LEU A 258 -11.09 -9.56 2.61
CA LEU A 258 -12.47 -9.13 2.39
C LEU A 258 -13.47 -10.19 2.91
N ASP A 259 -13.22 -11.45 2.56
CA ASP A 259 -14.09 -12.57 2.90
C ASP A 259 -14.17 -12.78 4.42
N TRP A 260 -13.06 -12.59 5.13
CA TRP A 260 -13.02 -12.64 6.58
C TRP A 260 -13.86 -11.52 7.22
N LEU A 261 -13.72 -10.28 6.74
CA LEU A 261 -14.48 -9.14 7.27
C LEU A 261 -16.00 -9.31 7.07
N VAL A 262 -16.43 -9.86 5.93
CA VAL A 262 -17.85 -10.15 5.65
C VAL A 262 -18.42 -11.17 6.64
N GLN A 263 -17.61 -12.16 7.05
CA GLN A 263 -18.02 -13.17 8.03
C GLN A 263 -18.04 -12.67 9.47
N HIS A 264 -17.37 -11.53 9.78
CA HIS A 264 -17.20 -11.01 11.13
C HIS A 264 -17.71 -9.56 11.26
N PRO A 265 -19.04 -9.31 11.29
CA PRO A 265 -19.61 -7.95 11.34
C PRO A 265 -19.15 -7.12 12.56
N GLN A 266 -18.83 -7.78 13.68
CA GLN A 266 -18.30 -7.10 14.87
C GLN A 266 -16.94 -6.47 14.59
N ARG A 267 -16.07 -7.16 13.84
CA ARG A 267 -14.76 -6.65 13.44
C ARG A 267 -14.87 -5.46 12.49
N VAL A 268 -15.91 -5.45 11.64
CA VAL A 268 -16.20 -4.30 10.79
C VAL A 268 -16.53 -3.05 11.60
N GLN A 269 -17.32 -3.18 12.68
CA GLN A 269 -17.63 -2.05 13.57
C GLN A 269 -16.36 -1.52 14.27
N GLN A 270 -15.51 -2.41 14.76
CA GLN A 270 -14.23 -2.04 15.35
C GLN A 270 -13.31 -1.35 14.34
N LEU A 271 -13.28 -1.85 13.10
CA LEU A 271 -12.49 -1.30 12.01
C LEU A 271 -12.96 0.11 11.62
N LEU A 272 -14.29 0.33 11.55
CA LEU A 272 -14.87 1.65 11.30
C LEU A 272 -14.53 2.65 12.42
N ALA A 273 -14.52 2.19 13.66
CA ALA A 273 -14.16 3.01 14.83
C ALA A 273 -12.65 3.34 14.91
N ALA A 274 -11.81 2.70 14.11
CA ALA A 274 -10.36 2.88 14.15
C ALA A 274 -9.84 4.09 13.35
N GLU A 275 -10.70 4.81 12.61
CA GLU A 275 -10.41 6.06 11.90
C GLU A 275 -9.20 5.98 10.94
N PHE A 276 -9.34 5.24 9.86
CA PHE A 276 -8.32 5.16 8.80
C PHE A 276 -8.36 6.39 7.89
N ASP A 277 -7.18 6.82 7.41
CA ASP A 277 -7.04 7.96 6.48
C ASP A 277 -7.21 7.55 5.02
N ILE A 278 -6.79 6.33 4.67
CA ILE A 278 -6.87 5.78 3.32
C ILE A 278 -7.28 4.31 3.31
N LEU A 279 -8.18 3.98 2.40
CA LEU A 279 -8.58 2.64 2.03
C LEU A 279 -7.99 2.28 0.67
N ILE A 280 -7.37 1.11 0.57
CA ILE A 280 -6.97 0.47 -0.69
C ILE A 280 -7.76 -0.83 -0.79
N ALA A 281 -8.61 -0.98 -1.80
CA ALA A 281 -9.35 -2.21 -2.05
C ALA A 281 -8.92 -2.80 -3.40
N ASP A 282 -8.38 -4.02 -3.38
CA ASP A 282 -7.92 -4.69 -4.60
C ASP A 282 -8.97 -5.69 -5.12
N GLU A 283 -8.86 -5.98 -6.42
CA GLU A 283 -9.75 -6.88 -7.16
C GLU A 283 -11.24 -6.53 -6.99
N VAL A 284 -11.57 -5.23 -6.96
CA VAL A 284 -12.95 -4.76 -6.77
C VAL A 284 -13.93 -5.20 -7.86
N HIS A 285 -13.47 -5.95 -8.87
CA HIS A 285 -14.35 -6.59 -9.84
C HIS A 285 -15.19 -7.75 -9.24
N HIS A 286 -14.81 -8.27 -8.08
CA HIS A 286 -15.57 -9.26 -7.32
C HIS A 286 -16.76 -8.65 -6.56
N LEU A 287 -16.77 -7.32 -6.37
CA LEU A 287 -17.89 -6.64 -5.73
C LEU A 287 -19.11 -6.63 -6.66
N VAL A 288 -20.08 -7.49 -6.38
CA VAL A 288 -21.30 -7.60 -7.17
C VAL A 288 -22.29 -6.53 -6.72
N TYR A 289 -22.71 -5.68 -7.66
CA TYR A 289 -23.68 -4.62 -7.42
C TYR A 289 -24.99 -4.94 -8.09
N ASP A 290 -26.05 -4.80 -7.32
CA ASP A 290 -27.43 -4.78 -7.76
C ASP A 290 -28.15 -3.62 -7.07
N GLU A 291 -29.09 -2.94 -7.75
CA GLU A 291 -29.78 -1.77 -7.17
C GLU A 291 -30.68 -2.16 -5.99
N ILE A 292 -31.21 -3.38 -5.97
CA ILE A 292 -32.15 -3.85 -4.96
C ILE A 292 -31.44 -4.64 -3.87
N ASN A 293 -30.47 -5.47 -4.25
CA ASN A 293 -29.82 -6.39 -3.33
C ASN A 293 -28.31 -6.53 -3.63
N PRO A 294 -27.52 -5.49 -3.33
CA PRO A 294 -26.06 -5.55 -3.52
C PRO A 294 -25.42 -6.60 -2.61
N SER A 295 -24.31 -7.20 -3.06
CA SER A 295 -23.59 -8.21 -2.27
C SER A 295 -23.07 -7.66 -0.93
N LEU A 296 -22.86 -8.52 0.05
CA LEU A 296 -22.34 -8.11 1.38
C LEU A 296 -20.96 -7.47 1.29
N GLU A 297 -20.12 -7.97 0.38
CA GLU A 297 -18.81 -7.41 0.08
C GLU A 297 -18.90 -5.96 -0.43
N TYR A 298 -19.86 -5.72 -1.35
CA TYR A 298 -20.09 -4.37 -1.86
C TYR A 298 -20.58 -3.43 -0.75
N GLN A 299 -21.54 -3.87 0.07
CA GLN A 299 -22.09 -3.08 1.18
C GLN A 299 -21.01 -2.72 2.20
N LEU A 300 -20.13 -3.68 2.54
CA LEU A 300 -19.01 -3.46 3.45
C LEU A 300 -18.04 -2.40 2.89
N VAL A 301 -17.61 -2.56 1.64
CA VAL A 301 -16.71 -1.58 1.01
C VAL A 301 -17.40 -0.22 0.89
N GLN A 302 -18.69 -0.18 0.61
CA GLN A 302 -19.47 1.08 0.57
C GLN A 302 -19.46 1.80 1.92
N GLN A 303 -19.68 1.10 3.02
CA GLN A 303 -19.63 1.68 4.36
C GLN A 303 -18.23 2.27 4.65
N LEU A 304 -17.17 1.55 4.32
CA LEU A 304 -15.81 2.01 4.49
C LEU A 304 -15.50 3.25 3.64
N THR A 305 -15.91 3.25 2.36
CA THR A 305 -15.67 4.39 1.46
C THR A 305 -16.43 5.65 1.82
N GLN A 306 -17.51 5.54 2.61
CA GLN A 306 -18.24 6.69 3.14
C GLN A 306 -17.54 7.36 4.32
N GLN A 307 -16.79 6.60 5.11
CA GLN A 307 -16.10 7.11 6.30
C GLN A 307 -14.63 7.47 6.03
N ILE A 308 -13.95 6.69 5.20
CA ILE A 308 -12.53 6.89 4.91
C ILE A 308 -12.37 7.93 3.78
N PRO A 309 -11.63 9.02 4.02
CA PRO A 309 -11.56 10.13 3.07
C PRO A 309 -10.84 9.80 1.77
N ALA A 310 -9.71 9.09 1.82
CA ALA A 310 -8.97 8.68 0.63
C ALA A 310 -9.26 7.22 0.25
N VAL A 311 -9.51 6.95 -1.03
CA VAL A 311 -9.88 5.62 -1.51
C VAL A 311 -9.17 5.29 -2.82
N LEU A 312 -8.46 4.18 -2.83
CA LEU A 312 -7.88 3.59 -4.04
C LEU A 312 -8.56 2.25 -4.32
N LEU A 313 -9.29 2.17 -5.42
CA LEU A 313 -9.91 0.94 -5.89
C LEU A 313 -9.06 0.37 -7.03
N LEU A 314 -8.72 -0.92 -6.99
CA LEU A 314 -7.93 -1.59 -8.01
C LEU A 314 -8.79 -2.66 -8.70
N THR A 315 -8.74 -2.69 -10.03
CA THR A 315 -9.44 -3.70 -10.84
C THR A 315 -8.68 -4.00 -12.12
N ALA A 316 -8.74 -5.26 -12.54
CA ALA A 316 -8.10 -5.70 -13.78
C ALA A 316 -8.94 -5.43 -15.04
N THR A 317 -10.26 -5.40 -14.90
CA THR A 317 -11.20 -5.44 -16.04
C THR A 317 -12.44 -4.59 -15.79
N PRO A 318 -12.35 -3.25 -15.91
CA PRO A 318 -13.47 -2.37 -15.55
C PRO A 318 -14.72 -2.52 -16.44
N GLU A 319 -14.57 -2.95 -17.70
CA GLU A 319 -15.68 -2.98 -18.68
C GLU A 319 -16.24 -4.38 -18.96
N GLN A 320 -15.51 -5.45 -18.64
CA GLN A 320 -15.95 -6.83 -18.96
C GLN A 320 -17.21 -7.25 -18.17
N LEU A 321 -17.49 -6.58 -17.04
CA LEU A 321 -18.61 -6.87 -16.16
C LEU A 321 -19.85 -5.99 -16.43
N GLY A 322 -19.83 -5.20 -17.51
CA GLY A 322 -20.97 -4.37 -17.93
C GLY A 322 -21.02 -2.99 -17.27
N GLN A 323 -21.97 -2.17 -17.76
CA GLN A 323 -22.12 -0.76 -17.36
C GLN A 323 -22.52 -0.58 -15.89
N GLN A 324 -23.34 -1.48 -15.36
CA GLN A 324 -23.81 -1.44 -13.97
C GLN A 324 -22.65 -1.64 -12.98
N SER A 325 -21.76 -2.57 -13.26
CA SER A 325 -20.58 -2.81 -12.46
C SER A 325 -19.58 -1.64 -12.50
N HIS A 326 -19.47 -0.97 -13.65
CA HIS A 326 -18.66 0.24 -13.78
C HIS A 326 -19.24 1.41 -12.96
N PHE A 327 -20.55 1.63 -13.07
CA PHE A 327 -21.28 2.61 -12.26
C PHE A 327 -21.06 2.38 -10.77
N ALA A 328 -21.18 1.13 -10.32
CA ALA A 328 -21.01 0.77 -8.91
C ALA A 328 -19.66 1.21 -8.33
N ARG A 329 -18.56 1.05 -9.08
CA ARG A 329 -17.24 1.49 -8.65
C ARG A 329 -17.09 3.01 -8.62
N LEU A 330 -17.70 3.71 -9.57
CA LEU A 330 -17.76 5.18 -9.56
C LEU A 330 -18.60 5.69 -8.39
N ASN A 331 -19.70 5.02 -8.06
CA ASN A 331 -20.52 5.32 -6.88
C ASN A 331 -19.70 5.19 -5.57
N LEU A 332 -18.87 4.14 -5.42
CA LEU A 332 -17.99 3.99 -4.26
C LEU A 332 -16.99 5.15 -4.14
N LEU A 333 -16.54 5.73 -5.25
CA LEU A 333 -15.58 6.84 -5.25
C LEU A 333 -16.23 8.21 -5.07
N ASP A 334 -17.39 8.44 -5.70
CA ASP A 334 -18.10 9.71 -5.63
C ASP A 334 -19.62 9.46 -5.63
N PRO A 335 -20.19 9.10 -4.46
CA PRO A 335 -21.62 8.80 -4.34
C PRO A 335 -22.52 10.01 -4.61
N HIS A 336 -21.99 11.24 -4.44
CA HIS A 336 -22.77 12.44 -4.72
C HIS A 336 -23.01 12.64 -6.22
N ARG A 337 -22.03 12.34 -7.04
CA ARG A 337 -22.12 12.43 -8.50
C ARG A 337 -22.80 11.22 -9.12
N PHE A 338 -22.46 10.02 -8.65
CA PHE A 338 -22.94 8.76 -9.22
C PHE A 338 -23.98 8.10 -8.31
N HIS A 339 -25.09 8.77 -8.03
CA HIS A 339 -26.16 8.28 -7.15
C HIS A 339 -27.30 7.61 -7.92
N ASP A 340 -27.47 7.89 -9.21
CA ASP A 340 -28.55 7.39 -10.06
C ASP A 340 -27.99 6.71 -11.31
N TYR A 341 -28.25 5.41 -11.45
CA TYR A 341 -27.78 4.62 -12.57
C TYR A 341 -28.42 5.04 -13.91
N GLN A 342 -29.68 5.43 -13.91
CA GLN A 342 -30.37 5.87 -15.13
C GLN A 342 -29.81 7.22 -15.62
N ALA A 343 -29.51 8.12 -14.71
CA ALA A 343 -28.86 9.38 -15.05
C ALA A 343 -27.45 9.13 -15.61
N PHE A 344 -26.70 8.20 -15.03
CA PHE A 344 -25.39 7.78 -15.51
C PHE A 344 -25.43 7.21 -16.93
N LEU A 345 -26.41 6.35 -17.25
CA LEU A 345 -26.58 5.81 -18.60
C LEU A 345 -26.85 6.90 -19.65
N LYS A 346 -27.68 7.89 -19.30
CA LYS A 346 -27.95 9.06 -20.16
C LYS A 346 -26.67 9.91 -20.35
N GLU A 347 -25.92 10.12 -19.29
CA GLU A 347 -24.64 10.84 -19.36
C GLU A 347 -23.64 10.11 -20.25
N GLN A 348 -23.53 8.79 -20.13
CA GLN A 348 -22.66 7.97 -20.98
C GLN A 348 -23.01 8.03 -22.47
N GLN A 349 -24.30 8.03 -22.81
CA GLN A 349 -24.72 8.19 -24.21
C GLN A 349 -24.28 9.54 -24.80
N ASN A 350 -24.29 10.59 -23.98
CA ASN A 350 -23.81 11.92 -24.34
C ASN A 350 -22.28 12.04 -24.35
N TYR A 351 -21.56 11.10 -23.74
CA TYR A 351 -20.11 11.14 -23.59
C TYR A 351 -19.35 10.82 -24.88
N ARG A 352 -19.90 9.98 -25.73
CA ARG A 352 -19.27 9.56 -26.99
C ARG A 352 -18.94 10.74 -27.92
N PRO A 353 -19.87 11.68 -28.16
CA PRO A 353 -19.57 12.88 -28.95
C PRO A 353 -18.48 13.79 -28.32
N ILE A 354 -18.41 13.79 -26.98
CA ILE A 354 -17.38 14.57 -26.25
C ILE A 354 -16.01 13.94 -26.44
N ALA A 355 -15.92 12.62 -26.32
CA ALA A 355 -14.69 11.88 -26.49
C ALA A 355 -14.16 12.05 -27.93
N GLU A 356 -15.02 11.94 -28.93
CA GLU A 356 -14.69 12.17 -30.36
C GLU A 356 -14.17 13.60 -30.60
N ALA A 357 -14.83 14.59 -30.03
CA ALA A 357 -14.41 15.99 -30.13
C ALA A 357 -13.08 16.27 -29.39
N THR A 358 -12.90 15.65 -28.21
CA THR A 358 -11.64 15.77 -27.46
C THR A 358 -10.48 15.10 -28.18
N GLN A 359 -10.71 13.96 -28.79
CA GLN A 359 -9.73 13.24 -29.59
C GLN A 359 -9.33 14.04 -30.84
N ALA A 360 -10.29 14.65 -31.51
CA ALA A 360 -10.03 15.55 -32.63
C ALA A 360 -9.13 16.74 -32.24
N LEU A 361 -9.33 17.29 -31.03
CA LEU A 361 -8.48 18.35 -30.49
C LEU A 361 -7.05 17.86 -30.19
N LEU A 362 -6.92 16.64 -29.64
CA LEU A 362 -5.61 16.02 -29.36
C LEU A 362 -4.82 15.72 -30.63
N GLU A 363 -5.49 15.20 -31.66
CA GLU A 363 -4.91 14.87 -32.96
C GLU A 363 -4.68 16.11 -33.87
N ASN A 364 -5.00 17.32 -33.38
CA ASN A 364 -4.97 18.56 -34.15
C ASN A 364 -5.85 18.50 -35.42
N ARG A 365 -6.85 17.67 -35.46
CA ARG A 365 -7.84 17.61 -36.54
C ARG A 365 -8.81 18.81 -36.43
N PRO A 366 -9.21 19.42 -37.53
CA PRO A 366 -10.23 20.48 -37.51
C PRO A 366 -11.56 19.90 -37.01
N LEU A 367 -12.17 20.58 -36.02
CA LEU A 367 -13.46 20.22 -35.47
C LEU A 367 -14.58 20.44 -36.51
N ASN A 368 -15.48 19.48 -36.64
CA ASN A 368 -16.68 19.65 -37.45
C ASN A 368 -17.72 20.52 -36.73
N VAL A 369 -18.83 20.85 -37.42
CA VAL A 369 -19.86 21.76 -36.89
C VAL A 369 -20.55 21.19 -35.66
N ASP A 370 -20.81 19.87 -35.64
CA ASP A 370 -21.46 19.20 -34.54
C ASP A 370 -20.55 19.08 -33.31
N GLU A 371 -19.26 18.82 -33.51
CA GLU A 371 -18.26 18.81 -32.45
C GLU A 371 -18.12 20.20 -31.79
N LYS A 372 -18.05 21.27 -32.58
CA LYS A 372 -18.02 22.67 -32.08
C LYS A 372 -19.28 23.01 -31.29
N ARG A 373 -20.46 22.58 -31.77
CA ARG A 373 -21.73 22.77 -31.10
C ARG A 373 -21.81 22.03 -29.78
N THR A 374 -21.38 20.78 -29.76
CA THR A 374 -21.31 19.95 -28.55
C THR A 374 -20.41 20.59 -27.49
N ILE A 375 -19.19 21.01 -27.85
CA ILE A 375 -18.26 21.66 -26.93
C ILE A 375 -18.84 22.97 -26.40
N SER A 376 -19.47 23.79 -27.25
CA SER A 376 -20.07 25.06 -26.84
C SER A 376 -21.24 24.90 -25.88
N LEU A 377 -22.09 23.89 -26.12
CA LEU A 377 -23.21 23.54 -25.23
C LEU A 377 -22.71 23.08 -23.85
N LEU A 378 -21.70 22.23 -23.83
CA LEU A 378 -21.18 21.63 -22.59
C LEU A 378 -20.45 22.65 -21.71
N LEU A 379 -19.75 23.57 -22.30
CA LEU A 379 -19.01 24.59 -21.54
C LEU A 379 -19.87 25.83 -21.23
N ALA A 380 -21.10 25.86 -21.71
CA ALA A 380 -22.06 26.98 -21.55
C ALA A 380 -21.43 28.36 -21.88
N LYS A 381 -20.53 28.40 -22.86
CA LYS A 381 -19.83 29.61 -23.34
C LYS A 381 -19.65 29.53 -24.84
N SER A 382 -19.79 30.69 -25.51
CA SER A 382 -19.30 30.86 -26.87
C SER A 382 -17.77 30.83 -26.87
N ILE A 383 -17.20 29.74 -27.38
CA ILE A 383 -15.76 29.53 -27.40
C ILE A 383 -15.21 29.96 -28.74
N ASN A 384 -14.20 30.83 -28.71
CA ASN A 384 -13.42 31.14 -29.90
C ASN A 384 -12.37 30.02 -30.09
N PHE A 385 -12.61 29.12 -31.03
CA PHE A 385 -11.78 27.95 -31.32
C PHE A 385 -10.45 28.31 -32.03
N GLU A 386 -10.29 29.59 -32.47
CA GLU A 386 -9.12 30.05 -33.22
C GLU A 386 -7.98 30.57 -32.35
N THR A 387 -8.22 30.92 -31.09
CA THR A 387 -7.22 31.47 -30.19
C THR A 387 -6.71 30.44 -29.17
N GLY A 388 -5.66 29.78 -29.53
CA GLY A 388 -4.46 29.46 -28.74
C GLY A 388 -4.52 28.60 -27.47
N ASN A 389 -5.63 28.08 -26.94
CA ASN A 389 -5.61 27.41 -25.66
C ASN A 389 -6.29 26.01 -25.69
N LYS A 390 -5.94 25.19 -26.68
CA LYS A 390 -6.45 23.85 -26.88
C LYS A 390 -6.24 22.96 -25.62
N ALA A 391 -5.06 23.03 -24.99
CA ALA A 391 -4.75 22.28 -23.80
C ALA A 391 -5.68 22.61 -22.62
N LYS A 392 -6.00 23.88 -22.42
CA LYS A 392 -6.93 24.33 -21.39
C LYS A 392 -8.38 23.91 -21.68
N LEU A 393 -8.75 23.90 -22.95
CA LEU A 393 -10.08 23.45 -23.41
C LEU A 393 -10.24 21.94 -23.19
N ILE A 394 -9.25 21.14 -23.56
CA ILE A 394 -9.20 19.71 -23.32
C ILE A 394 -9.30 19.43 -21.82
N GLN A 395 -8.53 20.14 -21.02
CA GLN A 395 -8.55 19.98 -19.56
C GLN A 395 -9.91 20.34 -18.96
N GLN A 396 -10.57 21.39 -19.43
CA GLN A 396 -11.91 21.77 -19.00
C GLN A 396 -12.98 20.73 -19.38
N LEU A 397 -12.87 20.14 -20.57
CA LEU A 397 -13.78 19.07 -21.01
C LEU A 397 -13.61 17.80 -20.15
N ILE A 398 -12.37 17.40 -19.92
CA ILE A 398 -12.04 16.26 -19.06
C ILE A 398 -12.48 16.52 -17.62
N ASP A 399 -12.26 17.73 -17.09
CA ASP A 399 -12.60 18.08 -15.71
C ASP A 399 -14.10 18.14 -15.43
N ARG A 400 -14.90 18.62 -16.39
CA ARG A 400 -16.35 18.77 -16.20
C ARG A 400 -17.16 17.52 -16.52
N HIS A 401 -16.76 16.79 -17.54
CA HIS A 401 -17.57 15.71 -18.11
C HIS A 401 -16.86 14.37 -18.11
N GLY A 402 -15.53 14.30 -17.87
CA GLY A 402 -14.77 13.08 -17.86
C GLY A 402 -14.75 12.36 -16.51
N THR A 403 -14.60 11.04 -16.54
CA THR A 403 -14.20 10.23 -15.40
C THR A 403 -12.69 10.33 -15.13
N GLY A 404 -11.96 11.14 -15.90
CA GLY A 404 -10.50 11.22 -15.88
C GLY A 404 -9.87 11.67 -14.56
N ARG A 405 -10.67 12.23 -13.64
CA ARG A 405 -10.21 12.49 -12.28
C ARG A 405 -10.32 11.26 -11.38
N LEU A 406 -11.24 10.35 -11.69
CA LEU A 406 -11.51 9.18 -10.86
C LEU A 406 -10.89 7.91 -11.43
N LEU A 407 -10.77 7.80 -12.76
CA LEU A 407 -10.36 6.59 -13.45
C LEU A 407 -9.01 6.77 -14.14
N PHE A 408 -8.04 5.95 -13.78
CA PHE A 408 -6.81 5.75 -14.54
C PHE A 408 -6.87 4.38 -15.23
N ARG A 409 -6.67 4.39 -16.56
CA ARG A 409 -6.73 3.18 -17.36
C ARG A 409 -5.70 3.23 -18.47
N ASN A 410 -4.80 2.28 -18.45
CA ASN A 410 -3.82 2.06 -19.51
C ASN A 410 -3.96 0.63 -20.05
N THR A 411 -3.62 0.47 -21.32
CA THR A 411 -3.52 -0.83 -21.97
C THR A 411 -2.08 -1.08 -22.39
N ARG A 412 -1.68 -2.31 -22.54
CA ARG A 412 -0.31 -2.64 -23.01
C ARG A 412 0.01 -2.04 -24.37
N GLN A 413 -1.02 -1.80 -25.20
CA GLN A 413 -0.86 -1.18 -26.51
C GLN A 413 -0.57 0.32 -26.40
N SER A 414 -1.14 1.00 -25.38
CA SER A 414 -0.95 2.43 -25.15
C SER A 414 0.36 2.76 -24.42
N VAL A 415 0.96 1.78 -23.75
CA VAL A 415 2.17 1.99 -22.93
C VAL A 415 3.41 1.53 -23.71
N GLN A 416 4.37 2.42 -23.86
CA GLN A 416 5.65 2.10 -24.53
C GLN A 416 6.53 1.24 -23.63
N GLY A 417 7.29 0.33 -24.25
CA GLY A 417 8.28 -0.51 -23.55
C GLY A 417 7.80 -1.91 -23.17
N PHE A 418 6.53 -2.26 -23.40
CA PHE A 418 6.05 -3.62 -23.21
C PHE A 418 6.28 -4.46 -24.47
N PRO A 419 6.79 -5.71 -24.34
CA PRO A 419 6.96 -6.60 -25.48
C PRO A 419 5.61 -6.97 -26.09
N LYS A 420 5.56 -7.01 -27.42
CA LYS A 420 4.36 -7.47 -28.14
C LYS A 420 4.17 -8.97 -27.89
N ARG A 421 2.94 -9.38 -27.59
CA ARG A 421 2.57 -10.77 -27.52
C ARG A 421 2.33 -11.29 -28.94
N ALA A 422 2.98 -12.39 -29.30
CA ALA A 422 2.71 -13.13 -30.51
C ALA A 422 1.93 -14.40 -30.13
N TYR A 423 0.84 -14.66 -30.84
CA TYR A 423 0.05 -15.87 -30.65
C TYR A 423 0.48 -16.92 -31.67
N HIS A 424 0.92 -18.07 -31.19
CA HIS A 424 1.39 -19.19 -32.01
C HIS A 424 0.50 -20.42 -31.75
N PRO A 425 -0.63 -20.59 -32.47
CA PRO A 425 -1.49 -21.75 -32.29
C PRO A 425 -0.85 -22.98 -32.90
N ILE A 426 -0.88 -24.09 -32.15
CA ILE A 426 -0.35 -25.39 -32.60
C ILE A 426 -1.49 -26.38 -32.53
N ALA A 427 -1.86 -26.92 -33.69
CA ALA A 427 -2.88 -27.94 -33.79
C ALA A 427 -2.26 -29.31 -33.51
N LEU A 428 -2.83 -30.03 -32.54
CA LEU A 428 -2.44 -31.39 -32.18
C LEU A 428 -3.61 -32.34 -32.38
N SER A 429 -3.30 -33.59 -32.71
CA SER A 429 -4.34 -34.62 -32.90
C SER A 429 -4.90 -35.07 -31.54
N GLN A 430 -6.22 -35.21 -31.43
CA GLN A 430 -6.86 -35.70 -30.23
C GLN A 430 -6.69 -37.23 -30.10
N PRO A 431 -6.17 -37.76 -28.99
CA PRO A 431 -6.09 -39.18 -28.72
C PRO A 431 -7.45 -39.86 -28.58
N LYS A 432 -7.58 -41.09 -29.05
CA LYS A 432 -8.82 -41.87 -28.91
C LYS A 432 -9.28 -42.07 -27.47
N GLN A 433 -8.33 -42.10 -26.53
CA GLN A 433 -8.60 -42.22 -25.09
C GLN A 433 -9.42 -41.03 -24.61
N TYR A 434 -9.09 -39.80 -25.05
CA TYR A 434 -9.82 -38.60 -24.72
C TYR A 434 -11.18 -38.53 -25.43
N GLU A 435 -11.27 -38.94 -26.68
CA GLU A 435 -12.57 -39.03 -27.37
C GLU A 435 -13.54 -39.94 -26.62
N ASN A 436 -13.06 -41.10 -26.16
CA ASN A 436 -13.87 -42.05 -25.41
C ASN A 436 -14.27 -41.50 -24.04
N ALA A 437 -13.35 -40.86 -23.31
CA ALA A 437 -13.64 -40.23 -22.02
C ALA A 437 -14.71 -39.14 -22.15
N VAL A 438 -14.57 -38.25 -23.12
CA VAL A 438 -15.57 -37.18 -23.38
C VAL A 438 -16.92 -37.77 -23.75
N LYS A 439 -16.97 -38.82 -24.60
CA LYS A 439 -18.23 -39.52 -24.94
C LYS A 439 -18.91 -40.13 -23.70
N THR A 440 -18.13 -40.72 -22.82
CA THR A 440 -18.63 -41.29 -21.56
C THR A 440 -19.21 -40.21 -20.66
N LEU A 441 -18.53 -39.09 -20.46
CA LEU A 441 -18.98 -37.98 -19.64
C LEU A 441 -20.26 -37.34 -20.20
N LEU A 442 -20.33 -37.18 -21.51
CA LEU A 442 -21.54 -36.69 -22.21
C LEU A 442 -22.75 -37.61 -21.94
N ALA A 443 -22.53 -38.93 -21.90
CA ALA A 443 -23.59 -39.89 -21.55
C ALA A 443 -24.06 -39.77 -20.09
N PHE A 444 -23.21 -39.23 -19.20
CA PHE A 444 -23.58 -38.90 -17.81
C PHE A 444 -24.19 -37.51 -17.63
N GLY A 445 -24.33 -36.72 -18.70
CA GLY A 445 -24.99 -35.40 -18.67
C GLY A 445 -24.05 -34.22 -18.40
N GLU A 446 -22.73 -34.44 -18.46
CA GLU A 446 -21.74 -33.36 -18.32
C GLU A 446 -21.69 -32.44 -19.53
N ASN A 447 -21.31 -31.18 -19.31
CA ASN A 447 -21.21 -30.19 -20.37
C ASN A 447 -19.92 -30.37 -21.19
N PRO A 448 -20.02 -30.64 -22.52
CA PRO A 448 -18.85 -30.85 -23.37
C PRO A 448 -17.90 -29.66 -23.43
N LEU A 449 -18.41 -28.43 -23.30
CA LEU A 449 -17.59 -27.23 -23.32
C LEU A 449 -16.69 -27.10 -22.05
N GLN A 450 -17.04 -27.80 -20.97
CA GLN A 450 -16.22 -27.85 -19.76
C GLN A 450 -15.22 -29.00 -19.78
N CYS A 451 -15.59 -30.14 -20.36
CA CYS A 451 -14.78 -31.35 -20.34
C CYS A 451 -13.71 -31.38 -21.45
N ALA A 452 -14.08 -30.97 -22.67
CA ALA A 452 -13.22 -31.08 -23.84
C ALA A 452 -11.88 -30.30 -23.75
N PRO A 453 -11.79 -29.12 -23.12
CA PRO A 453 -10.52 -28.40 -23.00
C PRO A 453 -9.53 -29.05 -22.02
N TYR A 454 -10.02 -29.88 -21.08
CA TYR A 454 -9.22 -30.48 -20.00
C TYR A 454 -9.44 -31.99 -19.89
N PRO A 455 -9.24 -32.75 -20.97
CA PRO A 455 -9.61 -34.16 -21.03
C PRO A 455 -8.79 -35.03 -20.07
N GLU A 456 -7.57 -34.64 -19.73
CA GLU A 456 -6.71 -35.34 -18.76
C GLU A 456 -7.32 -35.35 -17.35
N HIS A 457 -7.97 -34.27 -16.92
CA HIS A 457 -8.61 -34.18 -15.63
C HIS A 457 -9.78 -35.17 -15.53
N PHE A 458 -10.68 -35.13 -16.48
CA PHE A 458 -11.85 -35.99 -16.51
C PHE A 458 -11.51 -37.47 -16.72
N LEU A 459 -10.46 -37.77 -17.50
CA LEU A 459 -9.99 -39.14 -17.65
C LEU A 459 -9.50 -39.72 -16.31
N ARG A 460 -8.88 -38.89 -15.46
CA ARG A 460 -8.44 -39.27 -14.13
C ARG A 460 -9.60 -39.45 -13.15
N GLU A 461 -10.67 -38.70 -13.28
CA GLU A 461 -11.91 -38.93 -12.51
C GLU A 461 -12.52 -40.30 -12.81
N LEU A 462 -12.46 -40.74 -14.07
CA LEU A 462 -12.90 -42.06 -14.48
C LEU A 462 -11.95 -43.18 -14.03
N ASN A 463 -10.64 -42.91 -14.02
CA ASN A 463 -9.61 -43.85 -13.60
C ASN A 463 -8.37 -43.12 -13.06
N ALA A 464 -8.23 -43.05 -11.75
CA ALA A 464 -7.18 -42.30 -11.05
C ALA A 464 -5.74 -42.72 -11.42
N ASN A 465 -5.52 -43.96 -11.86
CA ASN A 465 -4.20 -44.50 -12.16
C ASN A 465 -3.79 -44.36 -13.65
N THR A 466 -4.53 -43.59 -14.43
CA THR A 466 -4.22 -43.44 -15.85
C THR A 466 -2.98 -42.54 -16.06
N ALA A 467 -1.96 -43.10 -16.69
CA ALA A 467 -0.77 -42.38 -17.15
C ALA A 467 -1.09 -41.55 -18.41
N TRP A 468 -1.90 -40.53 -18.28
CA TRP A 468 -2.39 -39.71 -19.39
C TRP A 468 -1.25 -39.05 -20.20
N TRP A 469 -0.16 -38.73 -19.55
CA TRP A 469 1.02 -38.09 -20.16
C TRP A 469 1.74 -38.98 -21.19
N GLU A 470 1.53 -40.29 -21.20
CA GLU A 470 2.19 -41.19 -22.11
C GLU A 470 1.62 -41.12 -23.54
N PHE A 471 0.37 -40.73 -23.67
CA PHE A 471 -0.31 -40.64 -24.96
C PHE A 471 -0.80 -39.21 -25.28
N ASP A 472 -0.66 -38.26 -24.39
CA ASP A 472 -1.08 -36.87 -24.63
C ASP A 472 -0.07 -36.15 -25.56
N PRO A 473 -0.46 -35.75 -26.75
CA PRO A 473 0.45 -35.09 -27.69
C PRO A 473 0.90 -33.71 -27.21
N ARG A 474 0.17 -33.09 -26.27
CA ARG A 474 0.57 -31.80 -25.65
C ARG A 474 1.83 -31.98 -24.82
N VAL A 475 1.93 -33.08 -24.08
CA VAL A 475 3.09 -33.38 -23.22
C VAL A 475 4.32 -33.65 -24.07
N GLN A 476 4.19 -34.49 -25.13
CA GLN A 476 5.32 -34.76 -26.04
C GLN A 476 5.78 -33.49 -26.75
N TRP A 477 4.85 -32.70 -27.26
CA TRP A 477 5.16 -31.40 -27.87
C TRP A 477 5.90 -30.47 -26.89
N LEU A 478 5.43 -30.38 -25.64
CA LEU A 478 6.06 -29.55 -24.62
C LEU A 478 7.49 -30.00 -24.32
N ILE A 479 7.71 -31.30 -24.18
CA ILE A 479 9.05 -31.87 -23.95
C ILE A 479 10.00 -31.48 -25.10
N ASP A 480 9.56 -31.68 -26.35
CA ASP A 480 10.35 -31.35 -27.54
C ASP A 480 10.64 -29.83 -27.61
N PHE A 481 9.64 -29.01 -27.30
CA PHE A 481 9.77 -27.55 -27.22
C PHE A 481 10.78 -27.12 -26.16
N LEU A 482 10.70 -27.64 -24.94
CA LEU A 482 11.61 -27.32 -23.85
C LEU A 482 13.05 -27.79 -24.15
N LYS A 483 13.22 -28.93 -24.81
CA LYS A 483 14.53 -29.42 -25.25
C LYS A 483 15.19 -28.52 -26.32
N GLN A 484 14.38 -27.88 -27.16
CA GLN A 484 14.88 -26.94 -28.18
C GLN A 484 15.19 -25.55 -27.57
N HIS A 485 14.47 -25.14 -26.53
CA HIS A 485 14.54 -23.80 -25.91
C HIS A 485 15.17 -23.82 -24.50
N ARG A 486 16.23 -24.63 -24.32
CA ARG A 486 16.87 -24.87 -22.99
C ARG A 486 17.40 -23.62 -22.28
N GLN A 487 17.64 -22.54 -23.00
CA GLN A 487 18.13 -21.26 -22.42
C GLN A 487 17.02 -20.26 -22.15
N GLU A 488 15.79 -20.57 -22.55
CA GLU A 488 14.66 -19.69 -22.40
C GLU A 488 13.82 -20.11 -21.19
N LYS A 489 13.24 -19.12 -20.50
CA LYS A 489 12.31 -19.39 -19.41
C LYS A 489 10.91 -19.58 -19.99
N VAL A 490 10.32 -20.72 -19.72
CA VAL A 490 9.01 -21.11 -20.23
C VAL A 490 8.03 -21.21 -19.05
N LEU A 491 6.91 -20.51 -19.11
CA LEU A 491 5.82 -20.62 -18.16
C LEU A 491 4.70 -21.47 -18.76
N VAL A 492 4.43 -22.62 -18.15
CA VAL A 492 3.33 -23.52 -18.52
C VAL A 492 2.14 -23.26 -17.59
N ILE A 493 0.99 -22.91 -18.16
CA ILE A 493 -0.22 -22.62 -17.39
C ILE A 493 -1.19 -23.79 -17.54
N CYS A 494 -1.48 -24.46 -16.43
CA CYS A 494 -2.47 -25.54 -16.34
C CYS A 494 -3.74 -25.04 -15.64
N ARG A 495 -4.90 -25.60 -15.98
CA ARG A 495 -6.18 -25.29 -15.30
C ARG A 495 -6.22 -25.88 -13.90
N TYR A 496 -5.71 -27.11 -13.73
CA TYR A 496 -5.79 -27.85 -12.49
C TYR A 496 -4.41 -28.04 -11.85
N ALA A 497 -4.34 -27.88 -10.53
CA ALA A 497 -3.11 -28.05 -9.76
C ALA A 497 -2.50 -29.44 -9.95
N ASP A 498 -3.31 -30.48 -9.96
CA ASP A 498 -2.86 -31.86 -10.11
C ASP A 498 -2.23 -32.13 -11.49
N THR A 499 -2.73 -31.50 -12.56
CA THR A 499 -2.11 -31.58 -13.89
C THR A 499 -0.73 -30.92 -13.86
N ALA A 500 -0.59 -29.76 -13.20
CA ALA A 500 0.69 -29.08 -13.09
C ALA A 500 1.71 -29.87 -12.25
N ILE A 501 1.29 -30.46 -11.14
CA ILE A 501 2.14 -31.28 -10.25
C ILE A 501 2.67 -32.52 -11.02
N GLN A 502 1.79 -33.25 -11.70
CA GLN A 502 2.19 -34.42 -12.45
C GLN A 502 3.11 -34.08 -13.63
N LEU A 503 2.83 -32.97 -14.32
CA LEU A 503 3.66 -32.51 -15.41
C LEU A 503 5.06 -32.13 -14.93
N GLU A 504 5.17 -31.41 -13.80
CA GLU A 504 6.46 -31.08 -13.18
C GLU A 504 7.24 -32.35 -12.81
N GLN A 505 6.58 -33.31 -12.18
CA GLN A 505 7.22 -34.56 -11.81
C GLN A 505 7.77 -35.33 -13.00
N ILE A 506 7.01 -35.40 -14.09
CA ILE A 506 7.44 -36.06 -15.33
C ILE A 506 8.62 -35.34 -15.98
N LEU A 507 8.54 -34.03 -16.10
CA LEU A 507 9.62 -33.23 -16.68
C LEU A 507 10.92 -33.40 -15.90
N ARG A 508 10.84 -33.43 -14.57
CA ARG A 508 11.99 -33.59 -13.69
C ARG A 508 12.54 -35.02 -13.67
N GLU A 509 11.67 -36.03 -13.44
CA GLU A 509 12.10 -37.41 -13.17
C GLU A 509 12.38 -38.20 -14.42
N LYS A 510 11.57 -38.02 -15.49
CA LYS A 510 11.73 -38.80 -16.74
C LYS A 510 12.59 -38.10 -17.77
N GLU A 511 12.49 -36.77 -17.85
CA GLU A 511 13.15 -35.99 -18.91
C GLU A 511 14.38 -35.20 -18.43
N GLY A 512 14.61 -35.12 -17.12
CA GLY A 512 15.71 -34.37 -16.53
C GLY A 512 15.63 -32.85 -16.78
N ILE A 513 14.42 -32.35 -17.09
CA ILE A 513 14.19 -30.92 -17.31
C ILE A 513 13.96 -30.23 -15.96
N ARG A 514 14.73 -29.21 -15.69
CA ARG A 514 14.57 -28.41 -14.47
C ARG A 514 13.25 -27.66 -14.52
N SER A 515 12.38 -27.93 -13.57
CA SER A 515 11.07 -27.32 -13.47
C SER A 515 10.72 -27.04 -12.02
N ALA A 516 9.82 -26.09 -11.80
CA ALA A 516 9.21 -25.79 -10.51
C ALA A 516 7.71 -25.65 -10.70
N VAL A 517 6.94 -26.21 -9.79
CA VAL A 517 5.49 -26.09 -9.80
C VAL A 517 5.05 -24.96 -8.89
N PHE A 518 3.95 -24.30 -9.25
CA PHE A 518 3.30 -23.27 -8.47
C PHE A 518 1.79 -23.50 -8.49
N HIS A 519 1.18 -23.73 -7.33
CA HIS A 519 -0.25 -23.97 -7.22
C HIS A 519 -0.84 -23.45 -5.89
N GLU A 520 -2.15 -23.39 -5.82
CA GLU A 520 -2.91 -22.79 -4.70
C GLU A 520 -2.69 -23.45 -3.33
N LYS A 521 -2.43 -24.77 -3.30
CA LYS A 521 -2.24 -25.51 -2.05
C LYS A 521 -0.83 -25.40 -1.45
N MET A 522 0.09 -24.70 -2.12
CA MET A 522 1.45 -24.50 -1.59
C MET A 522 1.45 -23.45 -0.49
N SER A 523 2.30 -23.68 0.52
CA SER A 523 2.62 -22.66 1.53
C SER A 523 3.32 -21.46 0.90
N ILE A 524 3.32 -20.34 1.60
CA ILE A 524 3.96 -19.09 1.15
C ILE A 524 5.43 -19.29 0.89
N VAL A 525 6.11 -20.02 1.77
CA VAL A 525 7.56 -20.30 1.65
C VAL A 525 7.85 -21.14 0.40
N GLU A 526 7.00 -22.11 0.10
CA GLU A 526 7.14 -22.93 -1.12
C GLU A 526 6.90 -22.10 -2.37
N ARG A 527 5.88 -21.23 -2.38
CA ARG A 527 5.61 -20.30 -3.49
C ARG A 527 6.78 -19.36 -3.72
N ASP A 528 7.33 -18.76 -2.67
CA ASP A 528 8.50 -17.88 -2.76
C ASP A 528 9.73 -18.61 -3.30
N ARG A 529 9.97 -19.86 -2.88
CA ARG A 529 11.06 -20.70 -3.39
C ARG A 529 10.87 -21.01 -4.88
N ALA A 530 9.66 -21.37 -5.30
CA ALA A 530 9.35 -21.65 -6.70
C ALA A 530 9.54 -20.39 -7.58
N ALA A 531 9.05 -19.23 -7.12
CA ALA A 531 9.23 -17.95 -7.79
C ALA A 531 10.70 -17.53 -7.86
N ALA A 532 11.46 -17.68 -6.77
CA ALA A 532 12.88 -17.39 -6.73
C ALA A 532 13.67 -18.31 -7.68
N TYR A 533 13.33 -19.59 -7.70
CA TYR A 533 13.94 -20.57 -8.62
C TYR A 533 13.73 -20.15 -10.08
N PHE A 534 12.52 -19.76 -10.47
CA PHE A 534 12.22 -19.29 -11.81
C PHE A 534 12.92 -17.95 -12.16
N THR A 535 13.18 -17.10 -11.15
CA THR A 535 13.78 -15.78 -11.36
C THR A 535 15.31 -15.85 -11.54
N GLN A 536 15.98 -16.86 -10.97
CA GLN A 536 17.45 -16.99 -11.06
C GLN A 536 17.89 -17.23 -12.50
N GLN A 537 18.87 -16.44 -12.96
CA GLN A 537 19.34 -16.48 -14.36
C GLN A 537 20.08 -17.79 -14.72
N GLU A 538 20.63 -18.50 -13.74
CA GLU A 538 21.45 -19.70 -13.94
C GLU A 538 20.62 -20.97 -14.15
N ASN A 539 19.34 -20.94 -13.88
CA ASN A 539 18.44 -22.06 -14.05
C ASN A 539 17.69 -21.89 -15.38
N GLY A 540 18.33 -22.17 -16.48
CA GLY A 540 17.64 -22.28 -17.77
C GLY A 540 16.55 -23.34 -17.71
N ALA A 541 15.39 -23.03 -18.34
CA ALA A 541 14.12 -23.76 -18.54
C ALA A 541 13.77 -24.84 -17.52
#